data_4041669d8850f8c4007427adced297b0
#
_entry.id   4041669d8850f8c4007427adced297b0
#
_cell.length_a   1.000
_cell.length_b   1.000
_cell.length_c   1.000
_cell.angle_alpha   90.00
_cell.angle_beta   90.00
_cell.angle_gamma   90.00
#
_symmetry.space_group_name_H-M   'P 1'
#
loop_
_entity.id
_entity.type
_entity.pdbx_description
1 polymer ?
#
loop_
_entity_poly.entity_id
_entity_poly.type
_entity_poly.pdbx_seq_one_letter_code
_entity_poly.pdbx_strand_id
1 'polypeptide(L)'
;MPVTKTVKMLVAEAKEQTNSISPADAHDRQHSGDAILIDIRDIRELQRDGRIEGAFHAPRGMLEFWADPDSPYHKEIFATESELVLFCASSWRSALAAKTLQDMGFSNIRDMDGGFTAWKTASLPITKDD
;
A
#
# COMPACT_ATOMS: atom_id res chain seq x y z
N MET A 1 18.86 8.07 -24.43
CA MET A 1 19.37 8.11 -23.07
C MET A 1 19.25 6.72 -22.43
N PRO A 2 20.33 6.07 -22.13
CA PRO A 2 20.22 4.79 -21.41
C PRO A 2 19.76 5.03 -19.97
N VAL A 3 18.89 4.17 -19.52
CA VAL A 3 18.46 4.17 -18.12
C VAL A 3 19.58 3.52 -17.29
N THR A 4 20.07 4.23 -16.29
CA THR A 4 21.15 3.73 -15.42
C THR A 4 20.61 3.02 -14.17
N LYS A 5 19.36 3.30 -13.79
CA LYS A 5 18.70 2.62 -12.68
C LYS A 5 17.31 2.20 -13.16
N THR A 6 17.14 0.89 -13.32
CA THR A 6 15.90 0.32 -13.82
C THR A 6 14.80 0.32 -12.75
N VAL A 7 13.55 0.17 -13.14
CA VAL A 7 12.46 0.03 -12.17
C VAL A 7 12.68 -1.19 -11.27
N LYS A 8 13.22 -2.27 -11.81
CA LYS A 8 13.53 -3.47 -11.01
C LYS A 8 14.54 -3.15 -9.90
N MET A 9 15.55 -2.33 -10.22
CA MET A 9 16.53 -1.90 -9.23
C MET A 9 15.91 -0.99 -8.18
N LEU A 10 15.04 -0.06 -8.59
CA LEU A 10 14.33 0.80 -7.66
C LEU A 10 13.47 0.00 -6.69
N VAL A 11 12.76 -1.00 -7.20
CA VAL A 11 11.93 -1.88 -6.36
C VAL A 11 12.80 -2.68 -5.40
N ALA A 12 13.91 -3.25 -5.87
CA ALA A 12 14.82 -4.02 -5.01
C ALA A 12 15.38 -3.15 -3.87
N GLU A 13 15.81 -1.93 -4.17
CA GLU A 13 16.30 -0.99 -3.16
C GLU A 13 15.19 -0.63 -2.15
N ALA A 14 13.97 -0.38 -2.65
CA ALA A 14 12.84 -0.08 -1.78
C ALA A 14 12.56 -1.23 -0.83
N LYS A 15 12.56 -2.45 -1.33
CA LYS A 15 12.30 -3.64 -0.50
C LYS A 15 13.37 -3.87 0.56
N GLU A 16 14.61 -3.47 0.31
CA GLU A 16 15.68 -3.55 1.32
C GLU A 16 15.47 -2.56 2.45
N GLN A 17 14.82 -1.43 2.18
CA GLN A 17 14.66 -0.33 3.14
C GLN A 17 13.29 -0.32 3.82
N THR A 18 12.33 -1.10 3.34
CA THR A 18 10.99 -1.14 3.88
C THR A 18 10.71 -2.49 4.53
N ASN A 19 9.70 -2.53 5.39
CA ASN A 19 9.26 -3.76 6.03
C ASN A 19 8.04 -4.30 5.29
N SER A 20 8.03 -5.60 5.02
CA SER A 20 6.88 -6.25 4.42
C SER A 20 6.13 -7.07 5.45
N ILE A 21 4.88 -7.38 5.12
CA ILE A 21 4.00 -8.21 5.95
C ILE A 21 3.23 -9.12 4.99
N SER A 22 2.97 -10.35 5.42
CA SER A 22 2.19 -11.27 4.61
C SER A 22 0.73 -10.83 4.52
N PRO A 23 -0.01 -11.26 3.47
CA PRO A 23 -1.46 -11.00 3.42
C PRO A 23 -2.20 -11.52 4.65
N ALA A 24 -1.86 -12.70 5.15
CA ALA A 24 -2.50 -13.27 6.34
C ALA A 24 -2.29 -12.39 7.57
N ASP A 25 -1.06 -11.93 7.81
CA ASP A 25 -0.77 -11.06 8.94
C ASP A 25 -1.42 -9.69 8.76
N ALA A 26 -1.48 -9.16 7.54
CA ALA A 26 -2.18 -7.91 7.26
C ALA A 26 -3.67 -8.03 7.58
N HIS A 27 -4.28 -9.14 7.19
CA HIS A 27 -5.68 -9.43 7.50
C HIS A 27 -5.92 -9.46 9.01
N ASP A 28 -5.08 -10.18 9.75
CA ASP A 28 -5.21 -10.30 11.19
C ASP A 28 -5.06 -8.94 11.88
N ARG A 29 -4.09 -8.14 11.47
CA ARG A 29 -3.85 -6.82 12.04
C ARG A 29 -4.96 -5.83 11.70
N GLN A 30 -5.52 -5.91 10.51
CA GLN A 30 -6.68 -5.10 10.14
C GLN A 30 -7.85 -5.40 11.06
N HIS A 31 -8.12 -6.67 11.30
CA HIS A 31 -9.25 -7.11 12.13
C HIS A 31 -9.07 -6.79 13.60
N SER A 32 -7.82 -6.81 14.09
CA SER A 32 -7.54 -6.45 15.48
C SER A 32 -7.50 -4.93 15.71
N GLY A 33 -7.56 -4.13 14.64
CA GLY A 33 -7.50 -2.67 14.73
C GLY A 33 -6.09 -2.11 14.79
N ASP A 34 -5.07 -2.95 14.61
CA ASP A 34 -3.67 -2.53 14.68
C ASP A 34 -3.12 -1.99 13.37
N ALA A 35 -3.81 -2.21 12.26
CA ALA A 35 -3.37 -1.77 10.95
C ALA A 35 -4.52 -1.27 10.11
N ILE A 36 -4.20 -0.29 9.26
CA ILE A 36 -5.09 0.21 8.22
C ILE A 36 -4.49 -0.20 6.89
N LEU A 37 -5.26 -0.88 6.05
CA LEU A 37 -4.81 -1.26 4.72
C LEU A 37 -5.07 -0.12 3.75
N ILE A 38 -4.05 0.25 2.98
CA ILE A 38 -4.11 1.34 2.00
C ILE A 38 -3.92 0.75 0.61
N ASP A 39 -4.96 0.79 -0.19
CA ASP A 39 -4.97 0.31 -1.56
C ASP A 39 -4.51 1.44 -2.49
N ILE A 40 -3.36 1.28 -3.13
CA ILE A 40 -2.81 2.33 -3.99
C ILE A 40 -3.01 2.05 -5.48
N ARG A 41 -3.84 1.06 -5.82
CA ARG A 41 -4.13 0.71 -7.22
C ARG A 41 -4.99 1.78 -7.89
N ASP A 42 -5.05 1.73 -9.21
CA ASP A 42 -5.99 2.53 -10.00
C ASP A 42 -7.43 2.06 -9.71
N ILE A 43 -8.37 2.99 -9.67
CA ILE A 43 -9.78 2.66 -9.36
C ILE A 43 -10.35 1.59 -10.29
N ARG A 44 -9.87 1.52 -11.54
CA ARG A 44 -10.34 0.52 -12.50
C ARG A 44 -9.93 -0.90 -12.09
N GLU A 45 -8.78 -1.04 -11.39
CA GLU A 45 -8.36 -2.34 -10.86
C GLU A 45 -9.30 -2.81 -9.74
N LEU A 46 -9.74 -1.90 -8.88
CA LEU A 46 -10.71 -2.24 -7.84
C LEU A 46 -12.04 -2.68 -8.46
N GLN A 47 -12.49 -1.99 -9.49
CA GLN A 47 -13.73 -2.30 -10.17
C GLN A 47 -13.67 -3.64 -10.89
N ARG A 48 -12.53 -3.95 -11.52
CA ARG A 48 -12.34 -5.17 -12.30
C ARG A 48 -12.05 -6.38 -11.43
N ASP A 49 -11.15 -6.23 -10.46
CA ASP A 49 -10.58 -7.36 -9.71
C ASP A 49 -11.16 -7.51 -8.30
N GLY A 50 -11.89 -6.51 -7.83
CA GLY A 50 -12.42 -6.48 -6.47
C GLY A 50 -11.54 -5.68 -5.53
N ARG A 51 -11.96 -5.61 -4.28
CA ARG A 51 -11.29 -4.81 -3.24
C ARG A 51 -11.30 -5.54 -1.91
N ILE A 52 -10.46 -5.09 -1.00
CA ILE A 52 -10.44 -5.58 0.38
C ILE A 52 -11.37 -4.67 1.19
N GLU A 53 -12.38 -5.26 1.83
CA GLU A 53 -13.30 -4.50 2.67
C GLU A 53 -12.56 -3.81 3.80
N GLY A 54 -12.85 -2.54 4.02
CA GLY A 54 -12.20 -1.74 5.05
C GLY A 54 -10.89 -1.10 4.62
N ALA A 55 -10.33 -1.48 3.47
CA ALA A 55 -9.14 -0.82 2.95
C ALA A 55 -9.48 0.57 2.44
N PHE A 56 -8.61 1.53 2.72
CA PHE A 56 -8.76 2.89 2.22
C PHE A 56 -8.08 3.00 0.85
N HIS A 57 -8.80 3.54 -0.13
CA HIS A 57 -8.24 3.72 -1.47
C HIS A 57 -7.53 5.06 -1.58
N ALA A 58 -6.23 5.00 -1.80
CA ALA A 58 -5.39 6.18 -2.03
C ALA A 58 -4.58 5.93 -3.31
N PRO A 59 -5.10 6.33 -4.48
CA PRO A 59 -4.39 6.06 -5.73
C PRO A 59 -2.98 6.60 -5.67
N ARG A 60 -2.03 5.86 -6.25
CA ARG A 60 -0.59 6.15 -6.12
C ARG A 60 -0.27 7.62 -6.40
N GLY A 61 -0.93 8.22 -7.40
CA GLY A 61 -0.66 9.60 -7.80
C GLY A 61 -1.04 10.64 -6.76
N MET A 62 -1.87 10.29 -5.78
CA MET A 62 -2.31 11.21 -4.74
C MET A 62 -1.67 10.94 -3.37
N LEU A 63 -0.90 9.86 -3.26
CA LEU A 63 -0.47 9.35 -1.96
C LEU A 63 0.29 10.39 -1.13
N GLU A 64 1.33 11.00 -1.69
CA GLU A 64 2.14 11.98 -0.96
C GLU A 64 1.31 13.21 -0.57
N PHE A 65 0.43 13.65 -1.47
CA PHE A 65 -0.41 14.82 -1.24
C PHE A 65 -1.42 14.58 -0.12
N TRP A 66 -1.94 13.36 -0.03
CA TRP A 66 -2.92 13.00 1.01
C TRP A 66 -2.25 12.70 2.35
N ALA A 67 -1.01 12.22 2.31
CA ALA A 67 -0.29 11.81 3.52
C ALA A 67 0.34 12.98 4.27
N ASP A 68 0.77 14.03 3.56
CA ASP A 68 1.45 15.17 4.16
C ASP A 68 0.46 16.06 4.92
N PRO A 69 0.61 16.21 6.26
CA PRO A 69 -0.31 17.06 7.04
C PRO A 69 -0.27 18.55 6.63
N ASP A 70 0.81 19.00 6.00
CA ASP A 70 0.93 20.39 5.54
C ASP A 70 0.38 20.58 4.11
N SER A 71 -0.01 19.50 3.44
CA SER A 71 -0.61 19.58 2.12
C SER A 71 -2.06 20.07 2.20
N PRO A 72 -2.52 20.91 1.25
CA PRO A 72 -3.94 21.30 1.21
C PRO A 72 -4.87 20.12 0.92
N TYR A 73 -4.32 18.99 0.48
CA TYR A 73 -5.10 17.79 0.14
C TYR A 73 -5.02 16.70 1.22
N HIS A 74 -4.47 17.01 2.38
CA HIS A 74 -4.28 16.03 3.46
C HIS A 74 -5.57 15.29 3.81
N LYS A 75 -5.44 13.97 4.04
CA LYS A 75 -6.51 13.10 4.53
C LYS A 75 -6.16 12.60 5.93
N GLU A 76 -7.09 12.77 6.85
CA GLU A 76 -6.89 12.48 8.27
C GLU A 76 -6.50 11.02 8.56
N ILE A 77 -6.86 10.07 7.69
CA ILE A 77 -6.54 8.66 7.89
C ILE A 77 -5.03 8.43 8.01
N PHE A 78 -4.22 9.30 7.39
CA PHE A 78 -2.77 9.19 7.47
C PHE A 78 -2.19 9.75 8.77
N ALA A 79 -2.98 10.50 9.53
CA ALA A 79 -2.58 11.05 10.83
C ALA A 79 -2.92 10.01 11.92
N THR A 80 -2.23 8.89 11.91
CA THR A 80 -2.49 7.78 12.80
C THR A 80 -1.18 7.18 13.32
N GLU A 81 -1.24 6.56 14.50
CA GLU A 81 -0.14 5.77 15.04
C GLU A 81 -0.25 4.29 14.67
N SER A 82 -1.41 3.88 14.13
CA SER A 82 -1.59 2.52 13.61
C SER A 82 -0.66 2.27 12.43
N GLU A 83 -0.32 1.01 12.19
CA GLU A 83 0.44 0.67 10.99
C GLU A 83 -0.39 0.96 9.74
N LEU A 84 0.27 1.53 8.73
CA LEU A 84 -0.31 1.72 7.41
C LEU A 84 0.32 0.65 6.50
N VAL A 85 -0.50 -0.28 6.03
CA VAL A 85 -0.06 -1.36 5.16
C VAL A 85 -0.46 -1.02 3.74
N LEU A 86 0.51 -0.65 2.93
CA LEU A 86 0.29 -0.29 1.53
C LEU A 86 0.25 -1.55 0.67
N PHE A 87 -0.62 -1.58 -0.32
CA PHE A 87 -0.61 -2.68 -1.29
C PHE A 87 -1.05 -2.22 -2.67
N CYS A 88 -0.52 -2.92 -3.66
CA CYS A 88 -0.95 -2.81 -5.05
C CYS A 88 -1.28 -4.23 -5.55
N ALA A 89 -1.16 -4.49 -6.85
CA ALA A 89 -1.46 -5.83 -7.36
C ALA A 89 -0.36 -6.84 -7.02
N SER A 90 0.92 -6.45 -7.13
CA SER A 90 2.05 -7.39 -7.05
C SER A 90 3.20 -6.92 -6.16
N SER A 91 3.02 -5.85 -5.41
CA SER A 91 4.03 -5.30 -4.47
C SER A 91 5.15 -4.45 -5.11
N TRP A 92 5.12 -4.16 -6.41
CA TRP A 92 6.12 -3.28 -7.01
C TRP A 92 5.83 -1.80 -6.73
N ARG A 93 4.61 -1.35 -7.08
CA ARG A 93 4.19 0.03 -6.81
C ARG A 93 4.18 0.33 -5.33
N SER A 94 3.71 -0.63 -4.52
CA SER A 94 3.60 -0.41 -3.08
C SER A 94 4.96 -0.40 -2.38
N ALA A 95 5.95 -1.15 -2.88
CA ALA A 95 7.31 -1.06 -2.35
C ALA A 95 7.89 0.33 -2.55
N LEU A 96 7.73 0.90 -3.76
CA LEU A 96 8.18 2.26 -4.05
C LEU A 96 7.42 3.29 -3.21
N ALA A 97 6.12 3.10 -3.05
CA ALA A 97 5.28 3.98 -2.25
C ALA A 97 5.67 3.93 -0.77
N ALA A 98 5.92 2.74 -0.23
CA ALA A 98 6.34 2.58 1.16
C ALA A 98 7.66 3.31 1.42
N LYS A 99 8.62 3.17 0.52
CA LYS A 99 9.88 3.89 0.62
C LYS A 99 9.67 5.40 0.61
N THR A 100 8.81 5.88 -0.29
CA THR A 100 8.51 7.31 -0.38
C THR A 100 7.95 7.84 0.94
N LEU A 101 6.98 7.15 1.54
CA LEU A 101 6.41 7.59 2.81
C LEU A 101 7.43 7.53 3.94
N GLN A 102 8.29 6.51 3.96
CA GLN A 102 9.38 6.46 4.95
C GLN A 102 10.34 7.64 4.78
N ASP A 103 10.69 7.98 3.55
CA ASP A 103 11.56 9.14 3.27
C ASP A 103 10.90 10.46 3.72
N MET A 104 9.57 10.51 3.74
CA MET A 104 8.83 11.66 4.28
C MET A 104 8.80 11.70 5.81
N GLY A 105 9.22 10.62 6.48
CA GLY A 105 9.28 10.57 7.94
C GLY A 105 8.30 9.62 8.61
N PHE A 106 7.48 8.90 7.85
CA PHE A 106 6.55 7.92 8.43
C PHE A 106 7.34 6.72 8.93
N SER A 107 7.12 6.32 10.19
CA SER A 107 7.78 5.16 10.80
C SER A 107 6.88 3.94 10.89
N ASN A 108 5.60 4.09 10.56
CA ASN A 108 4.55 3.09 10.74
C ASN A 108 4.09 2.47 9.40
N ILE A 109 5.01 2.36 8.44
CA ILE A 109 4.69 1.92 7.08
C ILE A 109 5.13 0.49 6.86
N ARG A 110 4.26 -0.30 6.24
CA ARG A 110 4.59 -1.64 5.74
C ARG A 110 4.07 -1.81 4.32
N ASP A 111 4.67 -2.76 3.61
CA ASP A 111 4.25 -3.17 2.27
C ASP A 111 3.67 -4.59 2.36
N MET A 112 2.50 -4.82 1.78
CA MET A 112 1.92 -6.16 1.74
C MET A 112 2.61 -7.01 0.68
N ASP A 113 3.27 -8.06 1.12
CA ASP A 113 4.03 -8.95 0.27
C ASP A 113 3.12 -9.62 -0.76
N GLY A 114 3.49 -9.53 -2.05
CA GLY A 114 2.71 -10.08 -3.15
C GLY A 114 1.39 -9.35 -3.45
N GLY A 115 1.01 -8.36 -2.66
CA GLY A 115 -0.12 -7.49 -2.90
C GLY A 115 -1.47 -8.18 -2.99
N PHE A 116 -2.39 -7.57 -3.73
CA PHE A 116 -3.76 -8.06 -3.89
C PHE A 116 -3.80 -9.46 -4.52
N THR A 117 -2.88 -9.74 -5.44
CA THR A 117 -2.79 -11.06 -6.08
C THR A 117 -2.51 -12.15 -5.03
N ALA A 118 -1.55 -11.90 -4.13
CA ALA A 118 -1.23 -12.85 -3.06
C ALA A 118 -2.37 -12.97 -2.04
N TRP A 119 -3.04 -11.86 -1.73
CA TRP A 119 -4.22 -11.85 -0.86
C TRP A 119 -5.30 -12.79 -1.42
N LYS A 120 -5.59 -12.65 -2.71
CA LYS A 120 -6.59 -13.46 -3.40
C LYS A 120 -6.18 -14.93 -3.45
N THR A 121 -4.90 -15.21 -3.75
CA THR A 121 -4.36 -16.57 -3.79
C THR A 121 -4.45 -17.25 -2.42
N ALA A 122 -4.30 -16.49 -1.35
CA ALA A 122 -4.44 -17.00 0.02
C ALA A 122 -5.90 -17.18 0.44
N SER A 123 -6.84 -16.96 -0.46
CA SER A 123 -8.28 -17.08 -0.24
C SER A 123 -8.81 -16.16 0.88
N LEU A 124 -8.17 -15.02 1.06
CA LEU A 124 -8.64 -14.02 2.00
C LEU A 124 -9.83 -13.23 1.39
N PRO A 125 -10.70 -12.64 2.22
CA PRO A 125 -11.94 -12.06 1.71
C PRO A 125 -11.72 -10.89 0.75
N ILE A 126 -12.45 -10.90 -0.36
CA ILE A 126 -12.52 -9.77 -1.29
C ILE A 126 -13.99 -9.45 -1.56
N THR A 127 -14.24 -8.17 -1.86
CA THR A 127 -15.57 -7.68 -2.22
C THR A 127 -15.53 -7.15 -3.63
N LYS A 128 -16.56 -7.46 -4.42
CA LYS A 128 -16.69 -6.91 -5.76
C LYS A 128 -17.87 -5.97 -5.81
N ASP A 129 -17.70 -4.89 -6.55
CA ASP A 129 -18.80 -3.99 -6.84
C ASP A 129 -19.74 -4.65 -7.86
N ASP A 130 -21.02 -4.50 -7.66
CA ASP A 130 -22.02 -4.99 -8.61
C ASP A 130 -22.15 -4.06 -9.81
#